data_13627d650b3c51febcf2686b2ace0422
#
_entry.id   13627d650b3c51febcf2686b2ace0422
#
_cell.length_a   1.000
_cell.length_b   1.000
_cell.length_c   1.000
_cell.angle_alpha   90.00
_cell.angle_beta   90.00
_cell.angle_gamma   90.00
#
_symmetry.space_group_name_H-M   'P 1'
#
loop_
_entity.id
_entity.type
_entity.pdbx_description
1 polymer ?
#
loop_
_entity_poly.entity_id
_entity_poly.type
_entity_poly.pdbx_seq_one_letter_code
_entity_poly.pdbx_strand_id
1 'polypeptide(L)'
;MPKKIDPLNKKIYGSLTAMLTVSDVKAAAAFYQKAFGFTKRAIMDGPDGKAVHAELTLRGTTLMLGPEIPQMGSRSAKTLGASPASLYLLTEKVDKTVAQAVKLGATAKGPVMDMFWGDRCGTVVDPEGYTWMVATHVAEPTPQEMRKRMKEQMASQGAGQAASAASGS
;
A
#
# COMPACT_ATOMS: atom_id res chain seq x y z
N MET A 1 9.40 -16.49 -38.33
CA MET A 1 8.00 -16.07 -38.12
C MET A 1 7.95 -15.03 -37.01
N PRO A 2 7.22 -13.93 -37.18
CA PRO A 2 7.08 -12.95 -36.07
C PRO A 2 6.38 -13.63 -34.89
N LYS A 3 6.90 -13.38 -33.69
CA LYS A 3 6.36 -13.93 -32.44
C LYS A 3 4.95 -13.41 -32.23
N LYS A 4 3.96 -14.29 -32.05
CA LYS A 4 2.58 -13.88 -31.76
C LYS A 4 2.57 -13.10 -30.43
N ILE A 5 2.15 -11.83 -30.50
CA ILE A 5 2.05 -10.96 -29.33
C ILE A 5 0.74 -11.29 -28.60
N ASP A 6 0.82 -11.48 -27.29
CA ASP A 6 -0.35 -11.51 -26.40
C ASP A 6 -0.73 -10.06 -26.06
N PRO A 7 -1.88 -9.55 -26.54
CA PRO A 7 -2.27 -8.16 -26.32
C PRO A 7 -2.52 -7.83 -24.85
N LEU A 8 -2.76 -8.83 -23.98
CA LEU A 8 -2.96 -8.64 -22.55
C LEU A 8 -1.67 -8.81 -21.75
N ASN A 9 -0.60 -9.31 -22.37
CA ASN A 9 0.68 -9.60 -21.72
C ASN A 9 0.54 -10.37 -20.38
N LYS A 10 -0.33 -11.37 -20.35
CA LYS A 10 -0.77 -12.13 -19.15
C LYS A 10 0.36 -12.78 -18.37
N LYS A 11 1.54 -12.96 -19.00
CA LYS A 11 2.73 -13.50 -18.32
C LYS A 11 3.33 -12.50 -17.30
N ILE A 12 3.04 -11.22 -17.47
CA ILE A 12 3.66 -10.13 -16.70
C ILE A 12 2.64 -9.37 -15.87
N TYR A 13 1.44 -9.16 -16.41
CA TYR A 13 0.43 -8.32 -15.77
C TYR A 13 -0.84 -9.10 -15.44
N GLY A 14 -1.42 -8.78 -14.29
CA GLY A 14 -2.80 -9.15 -13.98
C GLY A 14 -3.80 -8.27 -14.75
N SER A 15 -5.08 -8.57 -14.60
CA SER A 15 -6.15 -7.78 -15.24
C SER A 15 -6.20 -6.34 -14.74
N LEU A 16 -5.70 -6.08 -13.54
CA LEU A 16 -5.56 -4.76 -12.94
C LEU A 16 -4.13 -4.65 -12.39
N THR A 17 -3.46 -3.56 -12.71
CA THR A 17 -2.13 -3.24 -12.21
C THR A 17 -2.15 -1.83 -11.63
N ALA A 18 -1.72 -1.68 -10.38
CA ALA A 18 -1.57 -0.35 -9.78
C ALA A 18 -0.39 0.38 -10.40
N MET A 19 -0.60 1.66 -10.73
CA MET A 19 0.46 2.59 -11.15
C MET A 19 0.43 3.80 -10.24
N LEU A 20 1.54 4.06 -9.55
CA LEU A 20 1.68 5.18 -8.63
C LEU A 20 2.56 6.26 -9.24
N THR A 21 2.08 7.50 -9.14
CA THR A 21 2.90 8.68 -9.45
C THR A 21 3.71 9.05 -8.22
N VAL A 22 5.02 9.15 -8.33
CA VAL A 22 5.93 9.37 -7.20
C VAL A 22 6.86 10.54 -7.47
N SER A 23 7.35 11.20 -6.43
CA SER A 23 8.27 12.33 -6.55
C SER A 23 9.67 11.87 -7.00
N ASP A 24 10.11 10.68 -6.56
CA ASP A 24 11.36 10.03 -6.97
C ASP A 24 11.13 8.53 -7.18
N VAL A 25 11.22 8.09 -8.45
CA VAL A 25 10.96 6.70 -8.84
C VAL A 25 11.98 5.72 -8.23
N LYS A 26 13.27 6.08 -8.14
CA LYS A 26 14.31 5.21 -7.57
C LYS A 26 14.17 5.11 -6.06
N ALA A 27 13.91 6.21 -5.38
CA ALA A 27 13.70 6.24 -3.93
C ALA A 27 12.44 5.46 -3.53
N ALA A 28 11.32 5.67 -4.22
CA ALA A 28 10.08 4.93 -3.99
C ALA A 28 10.25 3.43 -4.25
N ALA A 29 10.91 3.05 -5.34
CA ALA A 29 11.20 1.65 -5.64
C ALA A 29 12.07 1.00 -4.53
N ALA A 30 13.09 1.69 -4.04
CA ALA A 30 13.94 1.20 -2.96
C ALA A 30 13.17 1.05 -1.64
N PHE A 31 12.25 1.99 -1.34
CA PHE A 31 11.36 1.90 -0.18
C PHE A 31 10.47 0.65 -0.27
N TYR A 32 9.74 0.46 -1.37
CA TYR A 32 8.81 -0.67 -1.51
C TYR A 32 9.52 -2.03 -1.49
N GLN A 33 10.75 -2.11 -2.02
CA GLN A 33 11.57 -3.32 -1.92
C GLN A 33 11.95 -3.63 -0.47
N LYS A 34 12.43 -2.64 0.28
CA LYS A 34 12.94 -2.83 1.64
C LYS A 34 11.82 -2.95 2.68
N ALA A 35 10.73 -2.20 2.53
CA ALA A 35 9.61 -2.17 3.47
C ALA A 35 8.65 -3.33 3.26
N PHE A 36 8.30 -3.62 2.01
CA PHE A 36 7.21 -4.52 1.66
C PHE A 36 7.64 -5.81 0.95
N GLY A 37 8.94 -5.93 0.63
CA GLY A 37 9.48 -7.14 0.01
C GLY A 37 9.23 -7.24 -1.50
N PHE A 38 8.91 -6.15 -2.17
CA PHE A 38 8.85 -6.14 -3.63
C PHE A 38 10.20 -6.44 -4.25
N THR A 39 10.20 -7.13 -5.38
CA THR A 39 11.39 -7.38 -6.21
C THR A 39 11.37 -6.45 -7.40
N LYS A 40 12.50 -5.82 -7.69
CA LYS A 40 12.66 -5.02 -8.91
C LYS A 40 12.60 -5.90 -10.15
N ARG A 41 11.69 -5.60 -11.07
CA ARG A 41 11.64 -6.22 -12.41
C ARG A 41 12.35 -5.35 -13.44
N ALA A 42 12.07 -4.05 -13.46
CA ALA A 42 12.70 -3.09 -14.37
C ALA A 42 12.77 -1.71 -13.74
N ILE A 43 13.78 -0.94 -14.13
CA ILE A 43 13.83 0.52 -13.98
C ILE A 43 14.34 1.07 -15.31
N MET A 44 13.66 2.09 -15.82
CA MET A 44 14.03 2.76 -17.04
C MET A 44 14.42 4.20 -16.72
N ASP A 45 15.63 4.57 -17.10
CA ASP A 45 16.13 5.94 -16.97
C ASP A 45 15.82 6.75 -18.25
N GLY A 46 15.48 8.01 -18.08
CA GLY A 46 15.33 8.97 -19.15
C GLY A 46 16.69 9.53 -19.62
N PRO A 47 16.69 10.38 -20.64
CA PRO A 47 17.91 10.97 -21.18
C PRO A 47 18.71 11.82 -20.16
N ASP A 48 18.05 12.31 -19.14
CA ASP A 48 18.65 13.10 -18.03
C ASP A 48 19.18 12.22 -16.88
N GLY A 49 19.14 10.88 -17.02
CA GLY A 49 19.57 9.91 -16.01
C GLY A 49 18.60 9.72 -14.86
N LYS A 50 17.47 10.42 -14.84
CA LYS A 50 16.40 10.19 -13.86
C LYS A 50 15.52 9.04 -14.31
N ALA A 51 15.07 8.24 -13.35
CA ALA A 51 14.14 7.17 -13.67
C ALA A 51 12.77 7.71 -14.06
N VAL A 52 12.29 7.30 -15.23
CA VAL A 52 10.98 7.66 -15.80
C VAL A 52 9.96 6.56 -15.63
N HIS A 53 10.37 5.35 -15.29
CA HIS A 53 9.49 4.22 -15.05
C HIS A 53 10.18 3.17 -14.18
N ALA A 54 9.41 2.53 -13.31
CA ALA A 54 9.85 1.33 -12.63
C ALA A 54 8.71 0.31 -12.54
N GLU A 55 9.10 -0.96 -12.56
CA GLU A 55 8.20 -2.09 -12.33
C GLU A 55 8.74 -2.95 -11.19
N LEU A 56 7.91 -3.13 -10.20
CA LEU A 56 8.15 -3.98 -9.05
C LEU A 56 7.17 -5.14 -9.06
N THR A 57 7.56 -6.29 -8.53
CA THR A 57 6.69 -7.47 -8.47
C THR A 57 6.72 -8.08 -7.07
N LEU A 58 5.56 -8.54 -6.63
CA LEU A 58 5.39 -9.28 -5.39
C LEU A 58 4.32 -10.36 -5.60
N ARG A 59 4.72 -11.64 -5.46
CA ARG A 59 3.82 -12.79 -5.59
C ARG A 59 2.88 -12.72 -6.82
N GLY A 60 3.46 -12.40 -7.98
CA GLY A 60 2.71 -12.30 -9.24
C GLY A 60 1.95 -10.99 -9.47
N THR A 61 1.88 -10.11 -8.47
CA THR A 61 1.31 -8.77 -8.63
C THR A 61 2.39 -7.81 -9.10
N THR A 62 2.07 -6.95 -10.05
CA THR A 62 2.93 -5.87 -10.53
C THR A 62 2.50 -4.55 -9.91
N LEU A 63 3.48 -3.75 -9.48
CA LEU A 63 3.33 -2.35 -9.11
C LEU A 63 4.19 -1.53 -10.07
N MET A 64 3.60 -0.57 -10.76
CA MET A 64 4.29 0.37 -11.62
C MET A 64 4.50 1.69 -10.92
N LEU A 65 5.62 2.35 -11.18
CA LEU A 65 5.93 3.69 -10.67
C LEU A 65 6.28 4.60 -11.86
N GLY A 66 5.77 5.81 -11.82
CA GLY A 66 6.13 6.87 -12.76
C GLY A 66 6.40 8.18 -12.03
N PRO A 67 7.20 9.10 -12.62
CA PRO A 67 7.44 10.40 -12.03
C PRO A 67 6.23 11.31 -12.13
N GLU A 68 6.22 12.38 -11.37
CA GLU A 68 5.29 13.48 -11.55
C GLU A 68 5.47 14.12 -12.92
N ILE A 69 4.36 14.42 -13.59
CA ILE A 69 4.30 15.19 -14.83
C ILE A 69 3.22 16.27 -14.66
N PRO A 70 3.57 17.40 -13.99
CA PRO A 70 2.58 18.43 -13.63
C PRO A 70 1.79 18.98 -14.82
N GLN A 71 2.41 19.07 -16.00
CA GLN A 71 1.79 19.54 -17.25
C GLN A 71 0.68 18.59 -17.74
N MET A 72 0.72 17.30 -17.34
CA MET A 72 -0.28 16.29 -17.62
C MET A 72 -1.23 16.04 -16.44
N GLY A 73 -1.13 16.84 -15.35
CA GLY A 73 -1.92 16.67 -14.15
C GLY A 73 -1.49 15.49 -13.27
N SER A 74 -0.38 14.81 -13.61
CA SER A 74 0.14 13.68 -12.85
C SER A 74 0.96 14.16 -11.65
N ARG A 75 0.44 13.94 -10.42
CA ARG A 75 1.08 14.35 -9.16
C ARG A 75 1.06 13.22 -8.16
N SER A 76 2.08 13.14 -7.31
CA SER A 76 2.15 12.17 -6.21
C SER A 76 1.13 12.51 -5.12
N ALA A 77 0.76 11.51 -4.32
CA ALA A 77 -0.07 11.73 -3.15
C ALA A 77 0.59 12.69 -2.15
N LYS A 78 1.93 12.69 -2.08
CA LYS A 78 2.73 13.64 -1.30
C LYS A 78 2.51 15.09 -1.76
N THR A 79 2.61 15.35 -3.06
CA THR A 79 2.38 16.70 -3.63
C THR A 79 0.92 17.14 -3.49
N LEU A 80 -0.03 16.21 -3.59
CA LEU A 80 -1.45 16.49 -3.38
C LEU A 80 -1.82 16.68 -1.91
N GLY A 81 -0.97 16.23 -0.98
CA GLY A 81 -1.25 16.26 0.46
C GLY A 81 -2.26 15.23 0.92
N ALA A 82 -2.75 14.36 0.02
CA ALA A 82 -3.73 13.31 0.31
C ALA A 82 -3.65 12.16 -0.69
N SER A 83 -4.02 10.96 -0.24
CA SER A 83 -4.23 9.80 -1.10
C SER A 83 -5.71 9.40 -1.05
N PRO A 84 -6.49 9.59 -2.13
CA PRO A 84 -7.90 9.19 -2.18
C PRO A 84 -8.08 7.68 -2.31
N ALA A 85 -7.01 6.96 -2.65
CA ALA A 85 -6.97 5.50 -2.75
C ALA A 85 -6.03 4.91 -1.71
N SER A 86 -6.33 3.69 -1.26
CA SER A 86 -5.44 2.89 -0.44
C SER A 86 -5.10 1.57 -1.13
N LEU A 87 -3.91 1.07 -0.84
CA LEU A 87 -3.45 -0.23 -1.33
C LEU A 87 -3.54 -1.24 -0.18
N TYR A 88 -4.12 -2.41 -0.48
CA TYR A 88 -4.22 -3.51 0.48
C TYR A 88 -3.10 -4.51 0.19
N LEU A 89 -2.19 -4.66 1.15
CA LEU A 89 -1.00 -5.50 1.01
C LEU A 89 -1.07 -6.69 1.98
N LEU A 90 -1.19 -7.90 1.45
CA LEU A 90 -1.08 -9.10 2.27
C LEU A 90 0.40 -9.45 2.50
N THR A 91 0.74 -9.78 3.74
CA THR A 91 2.07 -10.22 4.17
C THR A 91 1.91 -11.35 5.21
N GLU A 92 2.96 -12.13 5.41
CA GLU A 92 2.95 -13.18 6.44
C GLU A 92 3.10 -12.63 7.87
N LYS A 93 3.63 -11.42 8.04
CA LYS A 93 4.03 -10.86 9.34
C LYS A 93 3.77 -9.34 9.38
N VAL A 94 2.50 -8.96 9.49
CA VAL A 94 2.08 -7.55 9.47
C VAL A 94 2.84 -6.69 10.47
N ASP A 95 3.00 -7.12 11.73
CA ASP A 95 3.67 -6.33 12.76
C ASP A 95 5.12 -5.98 12.35
N LYS A 96 5.86 -6.96 11.82
CA LYS A 96 7.23 -6.74 11.33
C LYS A 96 7.27 -5.84 10.10
N THR A 97 6.33 -6.04 9.17
CA THR A 97 6.26 -5.26 7.93
C THR A 97 5.94 -3.79 8.23
N VAL A 98 4.97 -3.53 9.12
CA VAL A 98 4.62 -2.18 9.56
C VAL A 98 5.80 -1.53 10.29
N ALA A 99 6.43 -2.23 11.25
CA ALA A 99 7.60 -1.71 11.97
C ALA A 99 8.77 -1.39 11.00
N GLN A 100 9.01 -2.24 10.02
CA GLN A 100 10.02 -2.01 8.99
C GLN A 100 9.70 -0.80 8.10
N ALA A 101 8.44 -0.65 7.69
CA ALA A 101 8.00 0.50 6.90
C ALA A 101 8.20 1.82 7.68
N VAL A 102 7.82 1.83 8.96
CA VAL A 102 8.02 3.00 9.84
C VAL A 102 9.50 3.32 10.01
N LYS A 103 10.35 2.31 10.24
CA LYS A 103 11.81 2.49 10.31
C LYS A 103 12.39 3.12 9.04
N LEU A 104 11.76 2.88 7.89
CA LEU A 104 12.19 3.41 6.57
C LEU A 104 11.49 4.73 6.19
N GLY A 105 10.73 5.34 7.10
CA GLY A 105 10.15 6.68 6.91
C GLY A 105 8.65 6.71 6.64
N ALA A 106 7.93 5.59 6.72
CA ALA A 106 6.47 5.61 6.71
C ALA A 106 5.90 6.09 8.05
N THR A 107 4.70 6.64 8.03
CA THR A 107 3.96 7.05 9.22
C THR A 107 2.84 6.06 9.51
N ALA A 108 2.85 5.43 10.70
CA ALA A 108 1.75 4.58 11.15
C ALA A 108 0.52 5.43 11.50
N LYS A 109 -0.67 4.95 11.11
CA LYS A 109 -1.97 5.60 11.39
C LYS A 109 -2.72 4.97 12.56
N GLY A 110 -2.00 4.33 13.46
CA GLY A 110 -2.53 3.66 14.63
C GLY A 110 -1.84 2.32 14.89
N PRO A 111 -2.28 1.58 15.91
CA PRO A 111 -1.72 0.28 16.23
C PRO A 111 -2.12 -0.79 15.20
N VAL A 112 -1.31 -1.84 15.12
CA VAL A 112 -1.71 -3.07 14.40
C VAL A 112 -2.75 -3.79 15.25
N MET A 113 -3.89 -4.16 14.64
CA MET A 113 -5.00 -4.76 15.37
C MET A 113 -5.71 -5.85 14.54
N ASP A 114 -6.39 -6.75 15.24
CA ASP A 114 -7.20 -7.77 14.61
C ASP A 114 -8.54 -7.19 14.17
N MET A 115 -8.88 -7.44 12.91
CA MET A 115 -10.08 -6.90 12.29
C MET A 115 -11.20 -7.94 12.30
N PHE A 116 -12.44 -7.47 12.32
CA PHE A 116 -13.62 -8.34 12.41
C PHE A 116 -13.73 -9.36 11.25
N TRP A 117 -13.13 -9.07 10.12
CA TRP A 117 -13.15 -9.93 8.92
C TRP A 117 -12.07 -11.03 8.91
N GLY A 118 -11.20 -11.09 9.92
CA GLY A 118 -10.23 -12.17 10.08
C GLY A 118 -8.80 -11.83 9.66
N ASP A 119 -8.51 -10.58 9.35
CA ASP A 119 -7.14 -10.11 9.14
C ASP A 119 -6.63 -9.33 10.34
N ARG A 120 -5.33 -9.45 10.60
CA ARG A 120 -4.58 -8.56 11.47
C ARG A 120 -3.98 -7.46 10.61
N CYS A 121 -4.34 -6.19 10.84
CA CYS A 121 -4.05 -5.08 9.97
C CYS A 121 -3.31 -3.94 10.66
N GLY A 122 -2.41 -3.28 9.92
CA GLY A 122 -1.84 -2.00 10.28
C GLY A 122 -1.88 -1.05 9.08
N THR A 123 -2.19 0.22 9.32
CA THR A 123 -2.23 1.24 8.26
C THR A 123 -1.00 2.13 8.36
N VAL A 124 -0.32 2.32 7.25
CA VAL A 124 0.82 3.26 7.14
C VAL A 124 0.64 4.18 5.94
N VAL A 125 1.18 5.38 6.05
CA VAL A 125 1.38 6.30 4.91
C VAL A 125 2.85 6.26 4.56
N ASP A 126 3.15 5.94 3.30
CA ASP A 126 4.51 5.85 2.81
C ASP A 126 5.15 7.24 2.58
N PRO A 127 6.46 7.34 2.31
CA PRO A 127 7.12 8.63 2.04
C PRO A 127 6.61 9.39 0.82
N GLU A 128 5.89 8.73 -0.09
CA GLU A 128 5.24 9.32 -1.26
C GLU A 128 3.78 9.75 -1.00
N GLY A 129 3.30 9.55 0.25
CA GLY A 129 1.96 9.95 0.69
C GLY A 129 0.86 8.92 0.42
N TYR A 130 1.18 7.74 -0.11
CA TYR A 130 0.18 6.70 -0.35
C TYR A 130 -0.16 5.94 0.92
N THR A 131 -1.45 5.67 1.09
CA THR A 131 -1.96 4.87 2.21
C THR A 131 -1.89 3.38 1.87
N TRP A 132 -1.25 2.62 2.75
CA TRP A 132 -1.15 1.17 2.68
C TRP A 132 -1.83 0.53 3.89
N MET A 133 -2.81 -0.31 3.66
CA MET A 133 -3.31 -1.25 4.67
C MET A 133 -2.54 -2.56 4.52
N VAL A 134 -1.63 -2.80 5.45
CA VAL A 134 -0.81 -4.01 5.50
C VAL A 134 -1.52 -5.03 6.38
N ALA A 135 -1.69 -6.25 5.88
CA ALA A 135 -2.49 -7.27 6.55
C ALA A 135 -1.84 -8.65 6.55
N THR A 136 -2.12 -9.42 7.58
CA THR A 136 -1.89 -10.87 7.65
C THR A 136 -3.23 -11.54 7.87
N HIS A 137 -3.59 -12.51 7.02
CA HIS A 137 -4.80 -13.31 7.21
C HIS A 137 -4.58 -14.27 8.38
N VAL A 138 -5.39 -14.16 9.44
CA VAL A 138 -5.22 -14.90 10.71
C VAL A 138 -6.43 -15.73 11.10
N ALA A 139 -7.59 -15.51 10.48
CA ALA A 139 -8.82 -16.26 10.77
C ALA A 139 -9.80 -16.18 9.60
N GLU A 140 -10.67 -17.18 9.50
CA GLU A 140 -11.79 -17.26 8.55
C GLU A 140 -13.14 -17.25 9.30
N PRO A 141 -13.58 -16.10 9.81
CA PRO A 141 -14.83 -16.02 10.54
C PRO A 141 -16.04 -16.21 9.62
N THR A 142 -17.05 -16.91 10.10
CA THR A 142 -18.34 -17.02 9.42
C THR A 142 -19.02 -15.65 9.30
N PRO A 143 -19.98 -15.45 8.38
CA PRO A 143 -20.72 -14.20 8.27
C PRO A 143 -21.43 -13.77 9.56
N GLN A 144 -21.83 -14.73 10.40
CA GLN A 144 -22.46 -14.47 11.68
C GLN A 144 -21.43 -13.95 12.70
N GLU A 145 -20.27 -14.58 12.78
CA GLU A 145 -19.16 -14.14 13.64
C GLU A 145 -18.62 -12.78 13.22
N MET A 146 -18.48 -12.52 11.90
CA MET A 146 -18.09 -11.20 11.40
C MET A 146 -19.04 -10.10 11.87
N ARG A 147 -20.36 -10.32 11.78
CA ARG A 147 -21.36 -9.35 12.26
C ARG A 147 -21.27 -9.11 13.77
N LYS A 148 -21.04 -10.17 14.56
CA LYS A 148 -20.86 -10.07 16.01
C LYS A 148 -19.60 -9.26 16.34
N ARG A 149 -18.45 -9.65 15.81
CA ARG A 149 -17.16 -8.98 16.01
C ARG A 149 -17.18 -7.52 15.56
N MET A 150 -17.84 -7.22 14.42
CA MET A 150 -18.01 -5.84 13.94
C MET A 150 -18.75 -4.98 14.96
N LYS A 151 -19.85 -5.46 15.54
CA LYS A 151 -20.59 -4.73 16.58
C LYS A 151 -19.74 -4.46 17.81
N GLU A 152 -18.98 -5.45 18.25
CA GLU A 152 -18.07 -5.35 19.41
C GLU A 152 -16.95 -4.32 19.12
N GLN A 153 -16.35 -4.36 17.94
CA GLN A 153 -15.29 -3.43 17.54
C GLN A 153 -15.80 -2.00 17.42
N MET A 154 -16.99 -1.78 16.86
CA MET A 154 -17.60 -0.44 16.77
C MET A 154 -17.95 0.11 18.15
N ALA A 155 -18.45 -0.72 19.06
CA ALA A 155 -18.75 -0.30 20.42
C ALA A 155 -17.50 0.12 21.21
N SER A 156 -16.39 -0.61 21.06
CA SER A 156 -15.11 -0.26 21.70
C SER A 156 -14.49 1.02 21.15
N GLN A 157 -14.61 1.26 19.85
CA GLN A 157 -14.10 2.50 19.21
C GLN A 157 -14.92 3.72 19.59
N GLY A 158 -16.25 3.61 19.68
CA GLY A 158 -17.13 4.67 20.13
C GLY A 158 -16.89 5.07 21.58
N ALA A 159 -16.63 4.12 22.47
CA ALA A 159 -16.27 4.38 23.87
C ALA A 159 -14.92 5.10 24.00
N GLY A 160 -13.92 4.76 23.17
CA GLY A 160 -12.61 5.39 23.15
C GLY A 160 -12.64 6.84 22.66
N GLN A 161 -13.48 7.17 21.68
CA GLN A 161 -13.65 8.53 21.19
C GLN A 161 -14.37 9.43 22.21
N ALA A 162 -15.37 8.91 22.91
CA ALA A 162 -16.07 9.66 23.96
C ALA A 162 -15.15 9.98 25.14
N ALA A 163 -14.27 9.06 25.56
CA ALA A 163 -13.30 9.27 26.62
C ALA A 163 -12.22 10.31 26.24
N SER A 164 -11.76 10.31 25.00
CA SER A 164 -10.78 11.29 24.50
C SER A 164 -11.35 12.72 24.41
N ALA A 165 -12.64 12.86 24.06
CA ALA A 165 -13.31 14.16 24.01
C ALA A 165 -13.54 14.75 25.40
N ALA A 166 -13.73 13.92 26.44
CA ALA A 166 -13.96 14.35 27.82
C ALA A 166 -12.68 14.77 28.58
N SER A 167 -11.49 14.35 28.10
CA SER A 167 -10.19 14.67 28.72
C SER A 167 -9.47 15.89 28.11
N GLY A 168 -10.08 16.52 27.08
CA GLY A 168 -9.52 17.67 26.36
C GLY A 168 -10.21 19.01 26.67
N SER A 169 -10.98 19.12 27.78
CA SER A 169 -11.64 20.36 28.21
C SER A 169 -10.98 20.95 29.42
#